data_88d20623157916358f92da0946c13fa6
#
_entry.id   88d20623157916358f92da0946c13fa6
#
_cell.length_a   1.000
_cell.length_b   1.000
_cell.length_c   1.000
_cell.angle_alpha   90.00
_cell.angle_beta   90.00
_cell.angle_gamma   90.00
#
_symmetry.space_group_name_H-M   'P 1'
#
loop_
_entity.id
_entity.type
_entity.pdbx_description
1 polymer ?
#
loop_
_entity_poly.entity_id
_entity_poly.type
_entity_poly.pdbx_seq_one_letter_code
_entity_poly.pdbx_strand_id
1 'polypeptide(L)'
;KGVERGKVSSEKMIKVLSSITPTLLNDAVKDVDIVVEAVVENPKVKGSVLAEVEGVISDDAILTSNTSTISITELAKNLKRPEKFCGMHFFNPVHKMPLVEIIRGEKTSDETVAAVVAYALKLGKTPIVVNDCPGFYVNRVLFPYLAGFAGMVDEGIDFVGIDKVMEKMFGWPMGPAYLSDVVGIDTADHCTVVMADGFPSRMARNESS
;
A
#
# COMPACT_ATOMS: atom_id res chain seq x y z
N LYS A 1 1.53 -26.64 -2.20
CA LYS A 1 1.63 -26.15 -3.62
C LYS A 1 3.07 -25.88 -4.08
N GLY A 2 3.93 -25.16 -3.30
CA GLY A 2 5.33 -24.89 -3.68
C GLY A 2 6.21 -26.14 -3.68
N VAL A 3 6.07 -26.94 -2.65
CA VAL A 3 6.81 -28.23 -2.50
C VAL A 3 6.31 -29.25 -3.53
N GLU A 4 5.01 -29.43 -3.67
CA GLU A 4 4.39 -30.34 -4.67
C GLU A 4 4.83 -30.02 -6.11
N ARG A 5 5.10 -28.73 -6.39
CA ARG A 5 5.57 -28.25 -7.70
C ARG A 5 7.09 -28.25 -7.84
N GLY A 6 7.83 -28.76 -6.86
CA GLY A 6 9.30 -28.80 -6.85
C GLY A 6 9.99 -27.44 -6.78
N LYS A 7 9.26 -26.35 -6.49
CA LYS A 7 9.82 -24.98 -6.41
C LYS A 7 10.51 -24.69 -5.08
N VAL A 8 10.17 -25.42 -4.04
CA VAL A 8 10.70 -25.27 -2.69
C VAL A 8 10.91 -26.65 -2.10
N SER A 9 12.08 -26.93 -1.49
CA SER A 9 12.33 -28.18 -0.79
C SER A 9 11.50 -28.24 0.52
N SER A 10 11.15 -29.45 0.98
CA SER A 10 10.47 -29.67 2.25
C SER A 10 11.26 -29.09 3.43
N GLU A 11 12.58 -29.22 3.41
CA GLU A 11 13.47 -28.68 4.44
C GLU A 11 13.40 -27.15 4.49
N LYS A 12 13.46 -26.49 3.34
CA LYS A 12 13.33 -25.02 3.24
C LYS A 12 11.93 -24.55 3.71
N MET A 13 10.90 -25.29 3.37
CA MET A 13 9.53 -25.00 3.85
C MET A 13 9.45 -25.08 5.37
N ILE A 14 9.96 -26.15 5.99
CA ILE A 14 9.96 -26.33 7.45
C ILE A 14 10.74 -25.19 8.11
N LYS A 15 11.94 -24.84 7.60
CA LYS A 15 12.75 -23.74 8.13
C LYS A 15 12.01 -22.41 8.09
N VAL A 16 11.31 -22.08 6.99
CA VAL A 16 10.53 -20.85 6.86
C VAL A 16 9.35 -20.86 7.82
N LEU A 17 8.59 -21.96 7.91
CA LEU A 17 7.43 -22.04 8.80
C LEU A 17 7.83 -21.98 10.28
N SER A 18 8.96 -22.55 10.67
CA SER A 18 9.46 -22.50 12.05
C SER A 18 9.98 -21.11 12.46
N SER A 19 10.22 -20.21 11.50
CA SER A 19 10.59 -18.81 11.77
C SER A 19 9.40 -17.87 11.93
N ILE A 20 8.16 -18.38 11.79
CA ILE A 20 6.93 -17.60 11.94
C ILE A 20 6.24 -18.03 13.24
N THR A 21 6.01 -17.11 14.14
CA THR A 21 5.29 -17.34 15.40
C THR A 21 3.94 -16.63 15.35
N PRO A 22 2.82 -17.36 15.07
CA PRO A 22 1.49 -16.75 15.12
C PRO A 22 1.11 -16.49 16.59
N THR A 23 0.55 -15.32 16.87
CA THR A 23 0.12 -14.90 18.20
C THR A 23 -1.10 -14.01 18.14
N LEU A 24 -1.88 -14.00 19.23
CA LEU A 24 -2.96 -13.06 19.48
C LEU A 24 -2.59 -12.05 20.60
N LEU A 25 -1.36 -12.13 21.10
CA LEU A 25 -0.90 -11.31 22.24
C LEU A 25 0.06 -10.22 21.75
N ASN A 26 -0.24 -8.97 22.07
CA ASN A 26 0.61 -7.84 21.70
C ASN A 26 1.98 -7.90 22.41
N ASP A 27 2.07 -8.46 23.61
CA ASP A 27 3.34 -8.66 24.32
C ASP A 27 4.40 -9.44 23.51
N ALA A 28 3.96 -10.24 22.55
CA ALA A 28 4.87 -11.00 21.69
C ALA A 28 5.66 -10.11 20.69
N VAL A 29 5.26 -8.86 20.51
CA VAL A 29 5.95 -7.92 19.61
C VAL A 29 6.87 -6.93 20.33
N LYS A 30 7.06 -7.07 21.65
CA LYS A 30 7.86 -6.12 22.46
C LYS A 30 9.33 -6.00 22.03
N ASP A 31 9.93 -7.09 21.52
CA ASP A 31 11.34 -7.18 21.19
C ASP A 31 11.60 -7.15 19.67
N VAL A 32 10.62 -6.67 18.85
CA VAL A 32 10.79 -6.58 17.41
C VAL A 32 11.44 -5.26 17.00
N ASP A 33 12.17 -5.26 15.87
CA ASP A 33 12.81 -4.07 15.32
C ASP A 33 11.84 -3.24 14.47
N ILE A 34 10.92 -3.92 13.75
CA ILE A 34 9.96 -3.30 12.82
C ILE A 34 8.59 -3.98 12.96
N VAL A 35 7.55 -3.17 12.98
CA VAL A 35 6.15 -3.62 12.89
C VAL A 35 5.56 -3.13 11.57
N VAL A 36 4.87 -4.02 10.84
CA VAL A 36 4.07 -3.67 9.67
C VAL A 36 2.60 -3.87 10.01
N GLU A 37 1.88 -2.78 10.24
CA GLU A 37 0.43 -2.79 10.46
C GLU A 37 -0.28 -3.02 9.12
N ALA A 38 -1.21 -3.97 9.08
CA ALA A 38 -1.99 -4.32 7.90
C ALA A 38 -3.44 -4.73 8.25
N VAL A 39 -4.05 -4.04 9.23
CA VAL A 39 -5.46 -4.24 9.59
C VAL A 39 -6.39 -3.58 8.56
N VAL A 40 -7.70 -3.69 8.78
CA VAL A 40 -8.73 -3.10 7.89
C VAL A 40 -8.44 -1.62 7.58
N GLU A 41 -8.78 -1.18 6.36
CA GLU A 41 -8.53 0.17 5.86
C GLU A 41 -9.55 1.17 6.48
N ASN A 42 -9.37 1.42 7.77
CA ASN A 42 -10.18 2.34 8.56
C ASN A 42 -9.25 3.18 9.47
N PRO A 43 -9.26 4.52 9.38
CA PRO A 43 -8.31 5.37 10.08
C PRO A 43 -8.42 5.26 11.62
N LYS A 44 -9.63 5.08 12.16
CA LYS A 44 -9.84 4.93 13.60
C LYS A 44 -9.26 3.59 14.11
N VAL A 45 -9.51 2.49 13.37
CA VAL A 45 -9.01 1.17 13.74
C VAL A 45 -7.48 1.15 13.64
N LYS A 46 -6.92 1.63 12.53
CA LYS A 46 -5.45 1.71 12.36
C LYS A 46 -4.80 2.57 13.44
N GLY A 47 -5.34 3.77 13.70
CA GLY A 47 -4.83 4.67 14.73
C GLY A 47 -4.86 4.04 16.13
N SER A 48 -5.92 3.30 16.48
CA SER A 48 -6.02 2.60 17.77
C SER A 48 -5.00 1.47 17.87
N VAL A 49 -4.88 0.63 16.84
CA VAL A 49 -3.92 -0.50 16.81
C VAL A 49 -2.48 0.00 16.86
N LEU A 50 -2.14 1.05 16.08
CA LEU A 50 -0.81 1.63 16.08
C LEU A 50 -0.43 2.21 17.45
N ALA A 51 -1.35 2.92 18.12
CA ALA A 51 -1.11 3.47 19.46
C ALA A 51 -0.97 2.37 20.53
N GLU A 52 -1.75 1.30 20.43
CA GLU A 52 -1.66 0.13 21.32
C GLU A 52 -0.30 -0.58 21.15
N VAL A 53 0.09 -0.85 19.92
CA VAL A 53 1.37 -1.52 19.61
C VAL A 53 2.55 -0.65 20.00
N GLU A 54 2.50 0.67 19.77
CA GLU A 54 3.54 1.60 20.22
C GLU A 54 3.79 1.53 21.73
N GLY A 55 2.71 1.29 22.52
CA GLY A 55 2.82 1.16 23.96
C GLY A 55 3.54 -0.11 24.45
N VAL A 56 3.75 -1.08 23.58
CA VAL A 56 4.34 -2.40 23.91
C VAL A 56 5.75 -2.56 23.35
N ILE A 57 6.02 -2.03 22.16
CA ILE A 57 7.31 -2.19 21.48
C ILE A 57 8.39 -1.31 22.08
N SER A 58 9.66 -1.69 21.87
CA SER A 58 10.83 -0.89 22.24
C SER A 58 10.78 0.53 21.66
N ASP A 59 11.39 1.49 22.36
CA ASP A 59 11.52 2.88 21.88
C ASP A 59 12.33 3.01 20.59
N ASP A 60 13.17 2.03 20.29
CA ASP A 60 13.96 1.99 19.05
C ASP A 60 13.23 1.32 17.89
N ALA A 61 12.14 0.59 18.16
CA ALA A 61 11.38 -0.09 17.14
C ALA A 61 10.66 0.90 16.20
N ILE A 62 10.59 0.53 14.93
CA ILE A 62 9.94 1.32 13.89
C ILE A 62 8.53 0.76 13.65
N LEU A 63 7.54 1.65 13.63
CA LEU A 63 6.19 1.34 13.17
C LEU A 63 6.03 1.69 11.70
N THR A 64 5.33 0.82 10.96
CA THR A 64 4.91 1.13 9.60
C THR A 64 3.45 0.74 9.39
N SER A 65 2.77 1.41 8.46
CA SER A 65 1.41 1.03 8.02
C SER A 65 1.39 0.68 6.54
N ASN A 66 0.71 -0.42 6.22
CA ASN A 66 0.46 -0.87 4.84
C ASN A 66 -0.84 -0.25 4.28
N THR A 67 -1.24 0.91 4.74
CA THR A 67 -2.39 1.63 4.17
C THR A 67 -2.15 1.95 2.69
N SER A 68 -3.23 1.95 1.90
CA SER A 68 -3.18 2.32 0.48
C SER A 68 -3.59 3.77 0.22
N THR A 69 -4.34 4.39 1.15
CA THR A 69 -4.96 5.70 0.92
C THR A 69 -4.93 6.63 2.12
N ILE A 70 -4.85 6.10 3.35
CA ILE A 70 -4.92 6.91 4.56
C ILE A 70 -3.58 7.63 4.76
N SER A 71 -3.63 8.95 5.00
CA SER A 71 -2.46 9.76 5.24
C SER A 71 -1.63 9.24 6.41
N ILE A 72 -0.35 9.05 6.20
CA ILE A 72 0.62 8.67 7.22
C ILE A 72 0.74 9.76 8.28
N THR A 73 0.69 11.01 7.87
CA THR A 73 0.70 12.18 8.75
C THR A 73 -0.51 12.18 9.70
N GLU A 74 -1.71 11.82 9.19
CA GLU A 74 -2.91 11.73 10.02
C GLU A 74 -2.83 10.55 11.00
N LEU A 75 -2.38 9.38 10.59
CA LEU A 75 -2.18 8.22 11.47
C LEU A 75 -1.15 8.53 12.56
N ALA A 76 -0.08 9.26 12.23
CA ALA A 76 0.98 9.66 13.15
C ALA A 76 0.50 10.53 14.33
N LYS A 77 -0.65 11.22 14.19
CA LYS A 77 -1.24 12.01 15.28
C LYS A 77 -1.64 11.18 16.50
N ASN A 78 -1.82 9.88 16.32
CA ASN A 78 -2.16 8.95 17.39
C ASN A 78 -0.93 8.42 18.13
N LEU A 79 0.28 8.75 17.69
CA LEU A 79 1.54 8.21 18.18
C LEU A 79 2.31 9.20 19.04
N LYS A 80 3.05 8.66 20.00
CA LYS A 80 3.98 9.42 20.87
C LYS A 80 5.33 9.66 20.18
N ARG A 81 5.72 8.73 19.27
CA ARG A 81 7.00 8.72 18.55
C ARG A 81 6.76 8.79 17.02
N PRO A 82 6.11 9.85 16.51
CA PRO A 82 5.76 9.94 15.08
C PRO A 82 7.00 9.97 14.17
N GLU A 83 8.19 10.31 14.69
CA GLU A 83 9.45 10.24 13.95
C GLU A 83 9.90 8.81 13.66
N LYS A 84 9.43 7.81 14.41
CA LYS A 84 9.66 6.38 14.23
C LYS A 84 8.55 5.69 13.41
N PHE A 85 7.72 6.47 12.71
CA PHE A 85 6.59 5.94 11.93
C PHE A 85 6.65 6.40 10.48
N CYS A 86 6.37 5.48 9.53
CA CYS A 86 6.20 5.79 8.11
C CYS A 86 5.20 4.82 7.45
N GLY A 87 4.83 5.08 6.20
CA GLY A 87 4.11 4.11 5.39
C GLY A 87 5.06 3.08 4.78
N MET A 88 4.60 1.84 4.66
CA MET A 88 5.26 0.78 3.90
C MET A 88 4.21 0.05 3.07
N HIS A 89 3.89 0.60 1.91
CA HIS A 89 2.79 0.17 1.06
C HIS A 89 3.23 -0.89 0.06
N PHE A 90 2.72 -2.09 0.24
CA PHE A 90 2.93 -3.23 -0.64
C PHE A 90 1.83 -3.34 -1.69
N PHE A 91 2.17 -3.89 -2.85
CA PHE A 91 1.21 -4.14 -3.92
C PHE A 91 0.82 -5.62 -3.98
N ASN A 92 -0.49 -5.87 -4.17
CA ASN A 92 -1.02 -7.23 -4.25
C ASN A 92 -0.77 -7.84 -5.66
N PRO A 93 -0.33 -9.12 -5.77
CA PRO A 93 0.04 -10.02 -4.70
C PRO A 93 1.48 -9.78 -4.19
N VAL A 94 1.62 -9.55 -2.89
CA VAL A 94 2.88 -9.12 -2.25
C VAL A 94 4.09 -9.96 -2.62
N HIS A 95 3.92 -11.28 -2.75
CA HIS A 95 5.02 -12.21 -3.06
C HIS A 95 5.51 -12.15 -4.51
N LYS A 96 4.78 -11.47 -5.42
CA LYS A 96 5.13 -11.30 -6.83
C LYS A 96 5.52 -9.87 -7.16
N MET A 97 4.83 -8.90 -6.59
CA MET A 97 5.05 -7.48 -6.88
C MET A 97 6.36 -7.00 -6.23
N PRO A 98 7.33 -6.52 -7.03
CA PRO A 98 8.61 -6.09 -6.48
C PRO A 98 8.57 -4.72 -5.82
N LEU A 99 7.69 -3.82 -6.27
CA LEU A 99 7.62 -2.44 -5.80
C LEU A 99 7.06 -2.35 -4.38
N VAL A 100 7.63 -1.45 -3.59
CA VAL A 100 7.13 -1.00 -2.28
C VAL A 100 7.28 0.51 -2.20
N GLU A 101 6.24 1.24 -1.85
CA GLU A 101 6.33 2.66 -1.52
C GLU A 101 6.65 2.82 -0.04
N ILE A 102 7.67 3.62 0.26
CA ILE A 102 7.99 4.07 1.62
C ILE A 102 7.49 5.50 1.72
N ILE A 103 6.40 5.70 2.46
CA ILE A 103 5.72 6.98 2.54
C ILE A 103 6.22 7.77 3.73
N ARG A 104 6.81 8.91 3.46
CA ARG A 104 7.29 9.85 4.47
C ARG A 104 6.14 10.73 4.93
N GLY A 105 5.70 10.56 6.17
CA GLY A 105 4.82 11.51 6.85
C GLY A 105 5.58 12.78 7.27
N GLU A 106 4.84 13.80 7.67
CA GLU A 106 5.41 15.12 8.04
C GLU A 106 6.50 15.05 9.13
N LYS A 107 6.32 14.15 10.10
CA LYS A 107 7.23 13.99 11.24
C LYS A 107 8.19 12.80 11.12
N THR A 108 8.09 12.01 10.06
CA THR A 108 8.94 10.83 9.83
C THR A 108 10.42 11.25 9.71
N SER A 109 11.30 10.67 10.50
CA SER A 109 12.73 10.98 10.45
C SER A 109 13.44 10.35 9.25
N ASP A 110 14.57 10.91 8.85
CA ASP A 110 15.41 10.38 7.76
C ASP A 110 15.96 9.00 8.11
N GLU A 111 16.31 8.79 9.38
CA GLU A 111 16.80 7.51 9.91
C GLU A 111 15.73 6.41 9.78
N THR A 112 14.47 6.74 10.11
CA THR A 112 13.34 5.83 9.96
C THR A 112 13.15 5.43 8.49
N VAL A 113 13.15 6.40 7.59
CA VAL A 113 13.04 6.13 6.14
C VAL A 113 14.19 5.25 5.67
N ALA A 114 15.43 5.58 6.04
CA ALA A 114 16.60 4.83 5.63
C ALA A 114 16.57 3.36 6.13
N ALA A 115 16.15 3.16 7.39
CA ALA A 115 16.02 1.82 7.96
C ALA A 115 14.94 0.98 7.25
N VAL A 116 13.77 1.57 6.95
CA VAL A 116 12.70 0.87 6.24
C VAL A 116 13.05 0.59 4.78
N VAL A 117 13.76 1.50 4.10
CA VAL A 117 14.33 1.24 2.76
C VAL A 117 15.30 0.06 2.81
N ALA A 118 16.23 0.04 3.78
CA ALA A 118 17.17 -1.07 3.94
C ALA A 118 16.45 -2.40 4.23
N TYR A 119 15.39 -2.37 5.02
CA TYR A 119 14.55 -3.53 5.28
C TYR A 119 13.84 -4.02 4.01
N ALA A 120 13.23 -3.12 3.23
CA ALA A 120 12.57 -3.47 1.96
C ALA A 120 13.55 -4.12 0.97
N LEU A 121 14.78 -3.60 0.86
CA LEU A 121 15.85 -4.20 0.05
C LEU A 121 16.22 -5.61 0.53
N LYS A 122 16.30 -5.85 1.84
CA LYS A 122 16.53 -7.20 2.42
C LYS A 122 15.39 -8.17 2.10
N LEU A 123 14.17 -7.69 1.95
CA LEU A 123 13.03 -8.49 1.49
C LEU A 123 13.07 -8.78 -0.02
N GLY A 124 14.06 -8.29 -0.76
CA GLY A 124 14.16 -8.42 -2.21
C GLY A 124 13.17 -7.53 -2.96
N LYS A 125 12.70 -6.45 -2.33
CA LYS A 125 11.82 -5.45 -2.93
C LYS A 125 12.61 -4.31 -3.57
N THR A 126 11.92 -3.56 -4.41
CA THR A 126 12.38 -2.30 -5.00
C THR A 126 11.66 -1.15 -4.29
N PRO A 127 12.25 -0.55 -3.25
CA PRO A 127 11.62 0.57 -2.54
C PRO A 127 11.75 1.86 -3.32
N ILE A 128 10.69 2.67 -3.30
CA ILE A 128 10.72 4.09 -3.66
C ILE A 128 10.27 4.91 -2.46
N VAL A 129 10.95 6.02 -2.20
CA VAL A 129 10.54 6.96 -1.13
C VAL A 129 9.66 8.03 -1.75
N VAL A 130 8.47 8.20 -1.15
CA VAL A 130 7.48 9.17 -1.62
C VAL A 130 6.98 10.03 -0.46
N ASN A 131 6.54 11.26 -0.77
CA ASN A 131 5.90 12.11 0.22
C ASN A 131 4.45 11.66 0.47
N ASP A 132 3.98 11.90 1.69
CA ASP A 132 2.60 11.65 2.06
C ASP A 132 1.66 12.57 1.28
N CYS A 133 0.75 11.96 0.55
CA CYS A 133 -0.34 12.62 -0.16
C CYS A 133 -1.43 11.59 -0.49
N PRO A 134 -2.66 12.00 -0.76
CA PRO A 134 -3.72 11.07 -1.14
C PRO A 134 -3.32 10.20 -2.33
N GLY A 135 -3.40 8.85 -2.12
CA GLY A 135 -3.02 7.85 -3.13
C GLY A 135 -1.52 7.72 -3.38
N PHE A 136 -0.67 8.35 -2.59
CA PHE A 136 0.79 8.32 -2.67
C PHE A 136 1.30 8.60 -4.09
N TYR A 137 2.21 7.81 -4.63
CA TYR A 137 2.69 8.01 -6.01
C TYR A 137 1.93 7.12 -7.01
N VAL A 138 1.88 5.80 -6.76
CA VAL A 138 1.34 4.84 -7.75
C VAL A 138 -0.16 5.04 -7.96
N ASN A 139 -0.94 5.07 -6.89
CA ASN A 139 -2.38 5.26 -7.01
C ASN A 139 -2.72 6.62 -7.62
N ARG A 140 -1.94 7.66 -7.29
CA ARG A 140 -2.10 9.00 -7.85
C ARG A 140 -1.90 9.06 -9.37
N VAL A 141 -1.11 8.16 -9.94
CA VAL A 141 -0.94 8.01 -11.39
C VAL A 141 -1.99 7.07 -11.97
N LEU A 142 -2.31 5.99 -11.25
CA LEU A 142 -3.21 4.93 -11.74
C LEU A 142 -4.68 5.36 -11.80
N PHE A 143 -5.19 6.07 -10.77
CA PHE A 143 -6.61 6.41 -10.72
C PHE A 143 -7.09 7.36 -11.81
N PRO A 144 -6.36 8.41 -12.23
CA PRO A 144 -6.73 9.20 -13.42
C PRO A 144 -6.83 8.35 -14.69
N TYR A 145 -5.98 7.33 -14.83
CA TYR A 145 -6.05 6.37 -15.94
C TYR A 145 -7.33 5.54 -15.88
N LEU A 146 -7.70 5.02 -14.69
CA LEU A 146 -8.95 4.27 -14.52
C LEU A 146 -10.19 5.18 -14.68
N ALA A 147 -10.12 6.44 -14.26
CA ALA A 147 -11.19 7.41 -14.48
C ALA A 147 -11.38 7.70 -16.00
N GLY A 148 -10.29 7.82 -16.75
CA GLY A 148 -10.35 7.92 -18.21
C GLY A 148 -10.99 6.69 -18.87
N PHE A 149 -10.67 5.51 -18.38
CA PHE A 149 -11.32 4.25 -18.80
C PHE A 149 -12.83 4.28 -18.51
N ALA A 150 -13.24 4.63 -17.30
CA ALA A 150 -14.66 4.73 -16.93
C ALA A 150 -15.41 5.70 -17.84
N GLY A 151 -14.82 6.88 -18.14
CA GLY A 151 -15.41 7.85 -19.07
C GLY A 151 -15.64 7.27 -20.48
N MET A 152 -14.68 6.50 -21.01
CA MET A 152 -14.85 5.84 -22.30
C MET A 152 -15.99 4.81 -22.30
N VAL A 153 -16.15 4.06 -21.19
CA VAL A 153 -17.25 3.11 -21.02
C VAL A 153 -18.61 3.83 -20.95
N ASP A 154 -18.68 4.96 -20.25
CA ASP A 154 -19.88 5.81 -20.18
C ASP A 154 -20.28 6.38 -21.55
N GLU A 155 -19.32 6.64 -22.44
CA GLU A 155 -19.53 7.01 -23.84
C GLU A 155 -19.97 5.83 -24.73
N GLY A 156 -20.08 4.62 -24.16
CA GLY A 156 -20.54 3.43 -24.86
C GLY A 156 -19.44 2.67 -25.60
N ILE A 157 -18.17 2.95 -25.35
CA ILE A 157 -17.05 2.21 -25.94
C ILE A 157 -16.94 0.85 -25.26
N ASP A 158 -16.79 -0.20 -26.06
CA ASP A 158 -16.66 -1.59 -25.56
C ASP A 158 -15.40 -1.76 -24.70
N PHE A 159 -15.60 -2.10 -23.42
CA PHE A 159 -14.51 -2.24 -22.44
C PHE A 159 -13.55 -3.39 -22.80
N VAL A 160 -14.03 -4.45 -23.48
CA VAL A 160 -13.17 -5.55 -23.97
C VAL A 160 -12.24 -5.05 -25.08
N GLY A 161 -12.76 -4.16 -25.93
CA GLY A 161 -11.98 -3.47 -26.96
C GLY A 161 -10.92 -2.58 -26.37
N ILE A 162 -11.24 -1.81 -25.30
CA ILE A 162 -10.29 -0.96 -24.59
C ILE A 162 -9.15 -1.81 -24.01
N ASP A 163 -9.46 -2.91 -23.30
CA ASP A 163 -8.45 -3.81 -22.73
C ASP A 163 -7.49 -4.33 -23.81
N LYS A 164 -8.02 -4.79 -24.94
CA LYS A 164 -7.20 -5.28 -26.07
C LYS A 164 -6.25 -4.20 -26.60
N VAL A 165 -6.72 -2.98 -26.76
CA VAL A 165 -5.90 -1.86 -27.24
C VAL A 165 -4.78 -1.58 -26.23
N MET A 166 -5.11 -1.47 -24.95
CA MET A 166 -4.13 -1.16 -23.91
C MET A 166 -3.06 -2.26 -23.80
N GLU A 167 -3.44 -3.53 -23.87
CA GLU A 167 -2.51 -4.65 -23.81
C GLU A 167 -1.67 -4.78 -25.09
N LYS A 168 -2.28 -4.71 -26.26
CA LYS A 168 -1.61 -5.02 -27.54
C LYS A 168 -0.87 -3.85 -28.15
N MET A 169 -1.40 -2.62 -28.04
CA MET A 169 -0.82 -1.45 -28.66
C MET A 169 0.04 -0.62 -27.69
N PHE A 170 -0.36 -0.54 -26.43
CA PHE A 170 0.38 0.20 -25.41
C PHE A 170 1.29 -0.67 -24.54
N GLY A 171 1.19 -2.01 -24.66
CA GLY A 171 2.07 -2.95 -23.96
C GLY A 171 1.81 -3.04 -22.46
N TRP A 172 0.62 -2.68 -22.00
CA TRP A 172 0.25 -2.87 -20.60
C TRP A 172 0.11 -4.38 -20.29
N PRO A 173 0.55 -4.83 -19.11
CA PRO A 173 0.44 -6.24 -18.73
C PRO A 173 -1.00 -6.69 -18.51
N MET A 174 -1.92 -5.75 -18.34
CA MET A 174 -3.32 -5.95 -18.01
C MET A 174 -4.14 -4.74 -18.44
N GLY A 175 -5.27 -4.96 -19.11
CA GLY A 175 -6.18 -3.89 -19.49
C GLY A 175 -6.92 -3.29 -18.29
N PRO A 176 -7.47 -2.08 -18.39
CA PRO A 176 -8.08 -1.37 -17.27
C PRO A 176 -9.35 -2.04 -16.75
N ALA A 177 -10.17 -2.68 -17.59
CA ALA A 177 -11.35 -3.41 -17.17
C ALA A 177 -10.96 -4.64 -16.34
N TYR A 178 -10.02 -5.44 -16.86
CA TYR A 178 -9.53 -6.62 -16.16
C TYR A 178 -8.78 -6.23 -14.85
N LEU A 179 -8.02 -5.14 -14.86
CA LEU A 179 -7.37 -4.61 -13.66
C LEU A 179 -8.40 -4.23 -12.58
N SER A 180 -9.47 -3.55 -12.97
CA SER A 180 -10.56 -3.15 -12.05
C SER A 180 -11.27 -4.34 -11.44
N ASP A 181 -11.47 -5.42 -12.21
CA ASP A 181 -12.04 -6.68 -11.71
C ASP A 181 -11.11 -7.38 -10.71
N VAL A 182 -9.81 -7.43 -11.00
CA VAL A 182 -8.80 -8.07 -10.13
C VAL A 182 -8.60 -7.31 -8.81
N VAL A 183 -8.63 -5.99 -8.85
CA VAL A 183 -8.50 -5.13 -7.66
C VAL A 183 -9.77 -5.12 -6.81
N GLY A 184 -10.91 -5.29 -7.45
CA GLY A 184 -12.25 -5.10 -6.88
C GLY A 184 -12.80 -3.72 -7.24
N ILE A 185 -13.96 -3.70 -7.89
CA ILE A 185 -14.63 -2.47 -8.35
C ILE A 185 -14.98 -1.56 -7.17
N ASP A 186 -15.43 -2.14 -6.06
CA ASP A 186 -15.71 -1.47 -4.80
C ASP A 186 -14.45 -0.80 -4.18
N THR A 187 -13.32 -1.49 -4.26
CA THR A 187 -12.03 -0.95 -3.81
C THR A 187 -11.59 0.22 -4.70
N ALA A 188 -11.73 0.08 -6.02
CA ALA A 188 -11.41 1.13 -6.98
C ALA A 188 -12.28 2.38 -6.78
N ASP A 189 -13.58 2.21 -6.55
CA ASP A 189 -14.52 3.28 -6.27
C ASP A 189 -14.17 4.01 -4.96
N HIS A 190 -13.98 3.27 -3.87
CA HIS A 190 -13.58 3.85 -2.58
C HIS A 190 -12.29 4.67 -2.68
N CYS A 191 -11.27 4.16 -3.36
CA CYS A 191 -10.01 4.88 -3.56
C CYS A 191 -10.22 6.15 -4.42
N THR A 192 -11.08 6.08 -5.42
CA THR A 192 -11.39 7.25 -6.28
C THR A 192 -12.05 8.36 -5.47
N VAL A 193 -13.01 8.04 -4.61
CA VAL A 193 -13.67 9.00 -3.71
C VAL A 193 -12.66 9.63 -2.74
N VAL A 194 -11.85 8.84 -2.05
CA VAL A 194 -10.84 9.34 -1.11
C VAL A 194 -9.84 10.27 -1.80
N MET A 195 -9.47 9.95 -3.04
CA MET A 195 -8.56 10.80 -3.81
C MET A 195 -9.23 12.08 -4.30
N ALA A 196 -10.50 12.03 -4.70
CA ALA A 196 -11.25 13.22 -5.11
C ALA A 196 -11.38 14.25 -3.98
N ASP A 197 -11.63 13.80 -2.75
CA ASP A 197 -11.71 14.65 -1.57
C ASP A 197 -10.35 15.28 -1.19
N GLY A 198 -9.23 14.62 -1.53
CA GLY A 198 -7.87 15.10 -1.30
C GLY A 198 -7.28 15.96 -2.42
N PHE A 199 -7.93 16.06 -3.59
CA PHE A 199 -7.52 16.96 -4.66
C PHE A 199 -8.10 18.36 -4.43
N PRO A 200 -7.27 19.41 -4.24
CA PRO A 200 -7.79 20.77 -4.29
C PRO A 200 -8.39 20.99 -5.68
N SER A 201 -9.67 21.35 -5.70
CA SER A 201 -10.55 21.52 -6.86
C SER A 201 -10.00 22.49 -7.93
N ARG A 202 -8.94 22.12 -8.64
CA ARG A 202 -8.50 22.83 -9.85
C ARG A 202 -9.30 22.43 -11.10
N MET A 203 -9.97 21.26 -11.09
CA MET A 203 -10.86 20.86 -12.19
C MET A 203 -12.29 21.42 -12.08
N ALA A 204 -12.73 21.87 -10.91
CA ALA A 204 -14.07 22.45 -10.73
C ALA A 204 -14.18 23.92 -11.17
N ARG A 205 -13.18 24.53 -11.80
CA ARG A 205 -13.20 25.95 -12.20
C ARG A 205 -13.36 26.20 -13.69
N ASN A 206 -13.67 25.20 -14.50
CA ASN A 206 -13.91 25.40 -15.95
C ASN A 206 -15.36 25.26 -16.39
N GLU A 207 -16.34 25.26 -15.45
CA GLU A 207 -17.77 25.29 -15.81
C GLU A 207 -18.45 26.64 -15.59
N SER A 208 -17.69 27.73 -15.63
CA SER A 208 -18.29 29.09 -15.65
C SER A 208 -17.41 30.05 -16.45
N SER A 209 -17.50 29.93 -17.77
CA SER A 209 -17.24 31.05 -18.71
C SER A 209 -17.81 30.73 -20.09
#